data_dc929603716f58a2114d78b823d4a7b4
#
_entry.id   dc929603716f58a2114d78b823d4a7b4
#
_cell.length_a   1.000
_cell.length_b   1.000
_cell.length_c   1.000
_cell.angle_alpha   90.00
_cell.angle_beta   90.00
_cell.angle_gamma   90.00
#
_symmetry.space_group_name_H-M   'P 1'
#
loop_
_entity.id
_entity.type
_entity.pdbx_description
1 polymer ?
#
loop_
_entity_poly.entity_id
_entity_poly.type
_entity_poly.pdbx_seq_one_letter_code
_entity_poly.pdbx_strand_id
1 'polypeptide(L)'
;MTRGRLLLDLLTRGRTFSYGPDRSQRADLRVPPGEGPHPVMVFIHGGSWRSGQGRIVMRGLVGDLLRRGWSCWNIEYRRVGNGGGWPATFEDVAAAIDHLPRLDAPLDLSRVSVLGHSAGGHLALWAACRDRLRGGGPGSEREGPRVRIRQAIAQAGVYELAGAYRLWGGGAVAALMGGGPEELPERYAVGDPLGLVPPSMPVLLVHGTLDQTVSVRFSRGYQRAVNASGGEAELVEIDGPAGSHRSHIDPRGAAWAAVTTRLRGARAPVAPEPVS
;
A
#
# COMPACT_ATOMS: atom_id res chain seq x y z
N MET A 1 19.14 -1.16 29.92
CA MET A 1 18.72 -0.36 28.72
C MET A 1 19.57 0.89 28.71
N THR A 2 20.42 1.05 27.70
CA THR A 2 21.33 2.20 27.59
C THR A 2 20.58 3.48 27.27
N ARG A 3 20.99 4.62 27.84
CA ARG A 3 20.42 5.97 27.61
C ARG A 3 20.20 6.28 26.12
N GLY A 4 21.07 5.79 25.23
CA GLY A 4 20.94 5.97 23.78
C GLY A 4 19.74 5.25 23.16
N ARG A 5 19.32 4.10 23.70
CA ARG A 5 18.15 3.36 23.22
C ARG A 5 16.84 4.06 23.63
N LEU A 6 16.83 4.66 24.82
CA LEU A 6 15.68 5.46 25.28
C LEU A 6 15.51 6.76 24.49
N LEU A 7 16.62 7.40 24.12
CA LEU A 7 16.62 8.62 23.28
C LEU A 7 16.18 8.30 21.85
N LEU A 8 16.63 7.18 21.29
CA LEU A 8 16.20 6.70 19.96
C LEU A 8 14.69 6.37 19.96
N ASP A 9 14.18 5.70 21.02
CA ASP A 9 12.75 5.44 21.18
C ASP A 9 11.91 6.73 21.36
N LEU A 10 12.47 7.76 21.98
CA LEU A 10 11.81 9.07 22.12
C LEU A 10 11.79 9.85 20.80
N LEU A 11 12.86 9.80 20.03
CA LEU A 11 12.96 10.43 18.71
C LEU A 11 12.15 9.68 17.63
N THR A 12 11.94 8.36 17.83
CA THR A 12 11.16 7.52 16.92
C THR A 12 9.73 7.28 17.40
N ARG A 13 9.25 7.95 18.44
CA ARG A 13 7.84 7.93 18.84
C ARG A 13 7.02 8.48 17.68
N GLY A 14 6.32 7.56 17.00
CA GLY A 14 5.41 7.92 15.94
C GLY A 14 4.37 8.93 16.41
N ARG A 15 4.18 10.00 15.66
CA ARG A 15 3.07 10.93 15.86
C ARG A 15 1.87 10.40 15.11
N THR A 16 0.71 10.36 15.77
CA THR A 16 -0.55 10.02 15.11
C THR A 16 -1.22 11.30 14.62
N PHE A 17 -1.61 11.31 13.37
CA PHE A 17 -2.34 12.40 12.73
C PHE A 17 -3.73 11.92 12.31
N SER A 18 -4.70 12.82 12.33
CA SER A 18 -6.00 12.63 11.69
C SER A 18 -5.97 13.25 10.30
N TYR A 19 -6.40 12.50 9.29
CA TYR A 19 -6.54 12.99 7.91
C TYR A 19 -8.00 13.17 7.48
N GLY A 20 -8.93 12.94 8.42
CA GLY A 20 -10.37 13.14 8.27
C GLY A 20 -11.08 13.07 9.63
N PRO A 21 -12.41 13.25 9.67
CA PRO A 21 -13.20 13.35 10.90
C PRO A 21 -13.46 12.00 11.58
N ASP A 22 -13.42 10.87 10.87
CA ASP A 22 -13.68 9.57 11.46
C ASP A 22 -12.49 9.09 12.30
N ARG A 23 -12.80 8.36 13.38
CA ARG A 23 -11.77 7.77 14.27
C ARG A 23 -10.80 6.82 13.57
N SER A 24 -11.20 6.22 12.45
CA SER A 24 -10.35 5.37 11.63
C SER A 24 -9.52 6.14 10.61
N GLN A 25 -9.83 7.42 10.37
CA GLN A 25 -9.08 8.28 9.46
C GLN A 25 -7.84 8.85 10.16
N ARG A 26 -6.94 7.95 10.56
CA ARG A 26 -5.70 8.25 11.27
C ARG A 26 -4.51 7.52 10.67
N ALA A 27 -3.33 8.10 10.83
CA ALA A 27 -2.10 7.44 10.45
C ALA A 27 -0.97 7.80 11.42
N ASP A 28 -0.02 6.87 11.57
CA ASP A 28 1.18 7.08 12.38
C ASP A 28 2.32 7.48 11.45
N LEU A 29 2.86 8.69 11.64
CA LEU A 29 4.08 9.13 10.99
C LEU A 29 5.27 8.77 11.86
N ARG A 30 6.28 8.14 11.27
CA ARG A 30 7.61 7.95 11.85
C ARG A 30 8.66 8.48 10.88
N VAL A 31 9.54 9.32 11.38
CA VAL A 31 10.63 9.92 10.61
C VAL A 31 11.95 9.39 11.17
N PRO A 32 12.89 8.94 10.33
CA PRO A 32 14.19 8.50 10.81
C PRO A 32 15.00 9.68 11.36
N PRO A 33 16.01 9.44 12.22
CA PRO A 33 16.92 10.48 12.66
C PRO A 33 17.78 10.97 11.48
N GLY A 34 18.18 12.25 11.54
CA GLY A 34 19.01 12.92 10.52
C GLY A 34 18.28 14.07 9.84
N GLU A 35 19.04 14.80 9.01
CA GLU A 35 18.55 16.00 8.35
C GLU A 35 17.67 15.58 7.19
N GLY A 36 16.86 15.12 6.80
CA GLY A 36 16.06 14.87 5.58
C GLY A 36 16.33 15.83 4.41
N PRO A 37 15.42 15.88 3.44
CA PRO A 37 14.16 15.14 3.40
C PRO A 37 14.34 13.64 3.13
N HIS A 38 13.52 12.81 3.79
CA HIS A 38 13.58 11.37 3.68
C HIS A 38 12.53 10.82 2.69
N PRO A 39 12.84 9.75 1.92
CA PRO A 39 11.84 9.07 1.11
C PRO A 39 10.70 8.54 1.98
N VAL A 40 9.49 8.47 1.42
CA VAL A 40 8.28 8.12 2.17
C VAL A 40 7.75 6.78 1.72
N MET A 41 7.48 5.89 2.67
CA MET A 41 6.71 4.67 2.45
C MET A 41 5.35 4.79 3.15
N VAL A 42 4.28 4.70 2.37
CA VAL A 42 2.92 4.56 2.88
C VAL A 42 2.62 3.08 3.08
N PHE A 43 2.30 2.68 4.30
CA PHE A 43 1.93 1.31 4.64
C PHE A 43 0.40 1.17 4.73
N ILE A 44 -0.13 0.18 4.02
CA ILE A 44 -1.57 -0.14 3.97
C ILE A 44 -1.76 -1.58 4.46
N HIS A 45 -2.38 -1.73 5.63
CA HIS A 45 -2.55 -3.04 6.26
C HIS A 45 -3.62 -3.90 5.56
N GLY A 46 -3.53 -5.21 5.77
CA GLY A 46 -4.53 -6.20 5.36
C GLY A 46 -5.66 -6.38 6.38
N GLY A 47 -6.38 -7.49 6.24
CA GLY A 47 -7.49 -7.88 7.13
C GLY A 47 -8.83 -8.01 6.41
N SER A 48 -8.80 -8.45 5.14
CA SER A 48 -9.99 -8.69 4.32
C SER A 48 -10.95 -7.50 4.27
N TRP A 49 -10.40 -6.28 4.31
CA TRP A 49 -11.14 -5.00 4.39
C TRP A 49 -12.14 -4.92 5.57
N ARG A 50 -12.03 -5.81 6.59
CA ARG A 50 -12.92 -5.89 7.76
C ARG A 50 -12.27 -5.32 9.01
N SER A 51 -13.09 -4.92 9.97
CA SER A 51 -12.67 -4.20 11.19
C SER A 51 -11.87 -5.02 12.22
N GLY A 52 -11.59 -6.31 11.95
CA GLY A 52 -10.87 -7.19 12.89
C GLY A 52 -9.35 -6.96 12.98
N GLN A 53 -8.75 -6.23 12.03
CA GLN A 53 -7.32 -5.91 12.02
C GLN A 53 -7.12 -4.43 11.70
N GLY A 54 -5.96 -3.88 12.04
CA GLY A 54 -5.61 -2.50 11.79
C GLY A 54 -4.11 -2.30 11.57
N ARG A 55 -3.68 -1.06 11.40
CA ARG A 55 -2.31 -0.66 11.05
C ARG A 55 -1.21 -1.21 11.97
N ILE A 56 -1.55 -1.66 13.16
CA ILE A 56 -0.60 -2.24 14.13
C ILE A 56 0.16 -3.45 13.55
N VAL A 57 -0.46 -4.21 12.65
CA VAL A 57 0.15 -5.42 12.06
C VAL A 57 1.36 -5.09 11.18
N MET A 58 1.47 -3.85 10.68
CA MET A 58 2.58 -3.39 9.84
C MET A 58 3.78 -2.86 10.64
N ARG A 59 3.67 -2.72 11.98
CA ARG A 59 4.70 -2.07 12.82
C ARG A 59 6.08 -2.70 12.70
N GLY A 60 6.16 -4.01 12.48
CA GLY A 60 7.43 -4.71 12.27
C GLY A 60 8.19 -4.19 11.06
N LEU A 61 7.50 -4.09 9.91
CA LEU A 61 8.05 -3.59 8.67
C LEU A 61 8.36 -2.08 8.76
N VAL A 62 7.47 -1.31 9.37
CA VAL A 62 7.66 0.12 9.66
C VAL A 62 8.95 0.35 10.44
N GLY A 63 9.17 -0.42 11.53
CA GLY A 63 10.37 -0.30 12.37
C GLY A 63 11.65 -0.67 11.63
N ASP A 64 11.62 -1.65 10.73
CA ASP A 64 12.78 -2.01 9.92
C ASP A 64 13.10 -0.95 8.86
N LEU A 65 12.07 -0.46 8.16
CA LEU A 65 12.28 0.53 7.10
C LEU A 65 12.72 1.88 7.65
N LEU A 66 12.23 2.25 8.83
CA LEU A 66 12.71 3.44 9.55
C LEU A 66 14.23 3.39 9.80
N ARG A 67 14.77 2.23 10.24
CA ARG A 67 16.21 2.04 10.42
C ARG A 67 17.01 2.12 9.12
N ARG A 68 16.35 1.98 7.99
CA ARG A 68 16.94 2.11 6.65
C ARG A 68 16.86 3.53 6.08
N GLY A 69 16.44 4.52 6.89
CA GLY A 69 16.39 5.92 6.52
C GLY A 69 15.12 6.37 5.79
N TRP A 70 14.04 5.60 5.86
CA TRP A 70 12.76 5.96 5.25
C TRP A 70 11.80 6.55 6.29
N SER A 71 11.10 7.60 5.92
CA SER A 71 9.89 8.04 6.62
C SER A 71 8.75 7.07 6.34
N CYS A 72 8.00 6.71 7.38
CA CYS A 72 6.94 5.72 7.29
C CYS A 72 5.61 6.36 7.68
N TRP A 73 4.65 6.33 6.77
CA TRP A 73 3.26 6.75 6.95
C TRP A 73 2.37 5.52 7.01
N ASN A 74 2.04 5.05 8.21
CA ASN A 74 1.28 3.81 8.45
C ASN A 74 -0.19 4.16 8.66
N ILE A 75 -1.01 3.98 7.63
CA ILE A 75 -2.40 4.43 7.62
C ILE A 75 -3.36 3.41 8.23
N GLU A 76 -4.36 3.91 8.94
CA GLU A 76 -5.61 3.23 9.24
C GLU A 76 -6.68 3.75 8.27
N TYR A 77 -7.74 3.03 8.04
CA TYR A 77 -8.84 3.42 7.15
C TYR A 77 -10.16 2.81 7.64
N ARG A 78 -11.30 3.38 7.27
CA ARG A 78 -12.61 2.78 7.54
C ARG A 78 -12.75 1.45 6.80
N ARG A 79 -13.21 0.43 7.48
CA ARG A 79 -13.37 -0.94 6.98
C ARG A 79 -14.82 -1.38 7.11
N VAL A 80 -15.20 -2.43 6.40
CA VAL A 80 -16.48 -3.10 6.61
C VAL A 80 -16.63 -3.47 8.09
N GLY A 81 -17.72 -3.03 8.69
CA GLY A 81 -18.01 -3.16 10.12
C GLY A 81 -17.62 -1.95 10.99
N ASN A 82 -16.97 -0.90 10.41
CA ASN A 82 -16.72 0.36 11.10
C ASN A 82 -16.84 1.58 10.17
N GLY A 83 -17.83 1.59 9.32
CA GLY A 83 -18.12 2.72 8.42
C GLY A 83 -17.40 2.69 7.07
N GLY A 84 -16.66 1.62 6.78
CA GLY A 84 -15.99 1.40 5.49
C GLY A 84 -16.80 0.48 4.56
N GLY A 85 -16.18 0.10 3.48
CA GLY A 85 -16.74 -0.48 2.28
C GLY A 85 -16.66 0.53 1.15
N TRP A 86 -17.33 0.26 0.04
CA TRP A 86 -17.42 1.19 -1.09
C TRP A 86 -18.31 2.39 -0.77
N PRO A 87 -17.95 3.64 -1.10
CA PRO A 87 -16.60 4.04 -1.58
C PRO A 87 -15.63 4.38 -0.45
N ALA A 88 -16.10 4.42 0.82
CA ALA A 88 -15.45 5.02 1.97
C ALA A 88 -14.03 4.47 2.26
N THR A 89 -13.81 3.17 2.09
CA THR A 89 -12.47 2.55 2.26
C THR A 89 -11.46 3.11 1.25
N PHE A 90 -11.87 3.27 0.01
CA PHE A 90 -11.03 3.79 -1.07
C PHE A 90 -10.75 5.28 -0.90
N GLU A 91 -11.77 6.06 -0.54
CA GLU A 91 -11.66 7.48 -0.22
C GLU A 91 -10.68 7.73 0.91
N ASP A 92 -10.72 6.91 1.96
CA ASP A 92 -9.82 7.04 3.10
C ASP A 92 -8.36 6.78 2.70
N VAL A 93 -8.09 5.75 1.88
CA VAL A 93 -6.74 5.47 1.38
C VAL A 93 -6.24 6.62 0.52
N ALA A 94 -7.07 7.13 -0.39
CA ALA A 94 -6.73 8.31 -1.19
C ALA A 94 -6.45 9.52 -0.31
N ALA A 95 -7.33 9.80 0.66
CA ALA A 95 -7.20 10.90 1.60
C ALA A 95 -5.93 10.84 2.44
N ALA A 96 -5.60 9.65 2.94
CA ALA A 96 -4.41 9.45 3.76
C ALA A 96 -3.12 9.71 2.98
N ILE A 97 -3.05 9.28 1.72
CA ILE A 97 -1.89 9.53 0.85
C ILE A 97 -1.79 11.02 0.52
N ASP A 98 -2.90 11.65 0.13
CA ASP A 98 -2.94 13.06 -0.25
C ASP A 98 -2.86 14.02 0.95
N HIS A 99 -2.82 13.50 2.17
CA HIS A 99 -2.55 14.27 3.39
C HIS A 99 -1.05 14.55 3.61
N LEU A 100 -0.15 13.78 3.01
CA LEU A 100 1.30 13.90 3.19
C LEU A 100 1.85 15.33 3.03
N PRO A 101 1.43 16.15 2.05
CA PRO A 101 1.92 17.52 1.90
C PRO A 101 1.51 18.47 3.04
N ARG A 102 0.56 18.08 3.88
CA ARG A 102 0.09 18.88 5.03
C ARG A 102 0.86 18.60 6.31
N LEU A 103 1.78 17.63 6.26
CA LEU A 103 2.58 17.23 7.42
C LEU A 103 3.82 18.13 7.51
N ASP A 104 3.98 18.78 8.66
CA ASP A 104 5.21 19.49 9.00
C ASP A 104 6.29 18.46 9.44
N ALA A 105 6.97 17.91 8.43
CA ALA A 105 8.01 16.90 8.62
C ALA A 105 8.96 16.86 7.39
N PRO A 106 10.22 16.43 7.57
CA PRO A 106 11.21 16.39 6.49
C PRO A 106 10.96 15.21 5.53
N LEU A 107 9.88 15.28 4.76
CA LEU A 107 9.43 14.26 3.81
C LEU A 107 9.87 14.62 2.39
N ASP A 108 10.48 13.67 1.69
CA ASP A 108 10.72 13.80 0.25
C ASP A 108 9.48 13.33 -0.54
N LEU A 109 8.60 14.25 -0.85
CA LEU A 109 7.38 13.98 -1.60
C LEU A 109 7.63 13.65 -3.08
N SER A 110 8.85 13.84 -3.56
CA SER A 110 9.25 13.37 -4.89
C SER A 110 9.55 11.87 -4.91
N ARG A 111 9.72 11.23 -3.74
CA ARG A 111 10.03 9.81 -3.55
C ARG A 111 9.02 9.12 -2.63
N VAL A 112 7.73 9.16 -3.00
CA VAL A 112 6.67 8.47 -2.26
C VAL A 112 6.42 7.11 -2.89
N SER A 113 6.49 6.06 -2.08
CA SER A 113 6.13 4.69 -2.44
C SER A 113 4.96 4.22 -1.58
N VAL A 114 4.16 3.28 -2.09
CA VAL A 114 3.09 2.62 -1.32
C VAL A 114 3.39 1.14 -1.19
N LEU A 115 3.11 0.59 -0.02
CA LEU A 115 3.23 -0.84 0.25
C LEU A 115 1.97 -1.34 0.97
N GLY A 116 1.40 -2.42 0.46
CA GLY A 116 0.26 -3.05 1.10
C GLY A 116 0.38 -4.57 1.16
N HIS A 117 -0.24 -5.16 2.18
CA HIS A 117 -0.31 -6.61 2.36
C HIS A 117 -1.76 -7.09 2.24
N SER A 118 -2.00 -8.21 1.52
CA SER A 118 -3.34 -8.83 1.39
C SER A 118 -4.38 -7.83 0.86
N ALA A 119 -5.46 -7.57 1.59
CA ALA A 119 -6.43 -6.51 1.29
C ALA A 119 -5.77 -5.13 1.13
N GLY A 120 -4.70 -4.84 1.90
CA GLY A 120 -3.90 -3.62 1.73
C GLY A 120 -3.07 -3.63 0.43
N GLY A 121 -2.66 -4.80 -0.06
CA GLY A 121 -2.01 -4.95 -1.36
C GLY A 121 -2.93 -4.58 -2.52
N HIS A 122 -4.20 -4.97 -2.44
CA HIS A 122 -5.25 -4.50 -3.35
C HIS A 122 -5.35 -2.96 -3.33
N LEU A 123 -5.49 -2.37 -2.13
CA LEU A 123 -5.64 -0.92 -1.97
C LEU A 123 -4.39 -0.14 -2.40
N ALA A 124 -3.19 -0.72 -2.24
CA ALA A 124 -1.93 -0.12 -2.70
C ALA A 124 -1.87 -0.04 -4.23
N LEU A 125 -2.23 -1.11 -4.93
CA LEU A 125 -2.27 -1.11 -6.40
C LEU A 125 -3.41 -0.25 -6.93
N TRP A 126 -4.58 -0.26 -6.29
CA TRP A 126 -5.66 0.65 -6.63
C TRP A 126 -5.21 2.11 -6.51
N ALA A 127 -4.57 2.47 -5.38
CA ALA A 127 -4.06 3.83 -5.17
C ALA A 127 -3.00 4.24 -6.20
N ALA A 128 -2.18 3.31 -6.67
CA ALA A 128 -1.20 3.52 -7.73
C ALA A 128 -1.84 3.78 -9.09
N CYS A 129 -3.06 3.28 -9.32
CA CYS A 129 -3.81 3.48 -10.57
C CYS A 129 -4.82 4.63 -10.53
N ARG A 130 -4.85 5.46 -9.47
CA ARG A 130 -5.84 6.54 -9.31
C ARG A 130 -5.82 7.59 -10.42
N ASP A 131 -4.70 7.78 -11.09
CA ASP A 131 -4.58 8.65 -12.27
C ASP A 131 -5.35 8.13 -13.48
N ARG A 132 -5.74 6.87 -13.48
CA ARG A 132 -6.57 6.22 -14.48
C ARG A 132 -8.08 6.40 -14.24
N LEU A 133 -8.47 6.83 -13.04
CA LEU A 133 -9.87 7.07 -12.69
C LEU A 133 -10.36 8.34 -13.41
N ARG A 134 -10.95 8.19 -14.56
CA ARG A 134 -11.52 9.29 -15.35
C ARG A 134 -12.83 9.75 -14.70
N GLY A 135 -12.77 10.93 -14.05
CA GLY A 135 -13.95 11.73 -13.71
C GLY A 135 -15.05 11.05 -12.87
N GLY A 136 -14.77 10.49 -11.69
CA GLY A 136 -15.82 10.00 -10.83
C GLY A 136 -15.50 8.82 -9.93
N GLY A 137 -14.23 8.41 -9.78
CA GLY A 137 -13.85 7.38 -8.82
C GLY A 137 -13.67 7.92 -7.39
N PRO A 138 -13.61 7.03 -6.37
CA PRO A 138 -13.38 7.41 -4.98
C PRO A 138 -12.14 8.30 -4.83
N GLY A 139 -12.28 9.45 -4.15
CA GLY A 139 -11.20 10.43 -3.97
C GLY A 139 -10.87 11.27 -5.21
N SER A 140 -11.67 11.21 -6.29
CA SER A 140 -11.50 12.06 -7.47
C SER A 140 -11.92 13.51 -7.22
N GLU A 141 -12.90 13.73 -6.34
CA GLU A 141 -13.47 15.06 -6.03
C GLU A 141 -12.67 15.85 -4.98
N ARG A 142 -11.54 15.31 -4.51
CA ARG A 142 -10.75 15.99 -3.47
C ARG A 142 -10.01 17.20 -4.05
N GLU A 143 -10.18 18.33 -3.41
CA GLU A 143 -9.41 19.54 -3.68
C GLU A 143 -7.94 19.38 -3.29
N GLY A 144 -7.06 19.89 -4.10
CA GLY A 144 -5.62 19.94 -3.85
C GLY A 144 -4.78 18.97 -4.69
N PRO A 145 -3.46 19.12 -4.66
CA PRO A 145 -2.55 18.30 -5.46
C PRO A 145 -2.55 16.85 -4.99
N ARG A 146 -2.69 15.92 -5.93
CA ARG A 146 -2.51 14.49 -5.66
C ARG A 146 -1.03 14.17 -5.48
N VAL A 147 -0.73 13.42 -4.44
CA VAL A 147 0.63 12.90 -4.22
C VAL A 147 0.96 11.88 -5.31
N ARG A 148 2.06 12.11 -6.02
CA ARG A 148 2.53 11.18 -7.04
C ARG A 148 3.25 10.01 -6.41
N ILE A 149 2.72 8.81 -6.61
CA ILE A 149 3.36 7.56 -6.21
C ILE A 149 4.45 7.22 -7.23
N ARG A 150 5.64 6.83 -6.77
CA ARG A 150 6.79 6.49 -7.61
C ARG A 150 7.05 5.00 -7.72
N GLN A 151 6.56 4.21 -6.76
CA GLN A 151 6.62 2.76 -6.76
C GLN A 151 5.45 2.21 -5.97
N ALA A 152 4.83 1.16 -6.48
CA ALA A 152 3.81 0.41 -5.76
C ALA A 152 4.34 -0.99 -5.42
N ILE A 153 4.16 -1.41 -4.17
CA ILE A 153 4.60 -2.70 -3.66
C ILE A 153 3.39 -3.41 -3.07
N ALA A 154 3.11 -4.60 -3.56
CA ALA A 154 1.97 -5.37 -3.09
C ALA A 154 2.39 -6.79 -2.71
N GLN A 155 2.15 -7.13 -1.44
CA GLN A 155 2.49 -8.42 -0.86
C GLN A 155 1.23 -9.27 -0.70
N ALA A 156 1.17 -10.43 -1.34
CA ALA A 156 0.11 -11.41 -1.22
C ALA A 156 -1.31 -10.84 -1.36
N GLY A 157 -1.53 -9.94 -2.32
CA GLY A 157 -2.77 -9.20 -2.46
C GLY A 157 -3.76 -9.78 -3.47
N VAL A 158 -4.94 -9.20 -3.48
CA VAL A 158 -6.06 -9.55 -4.37
C VAL A 158 -6.20 -8.46 -5.42
N TYR A 159 -5.83 -8.73 -6.67
CA TYR A 159 -5.75 -7.71 -7.71
C TYR A 159 -6.79 -7.87 -8.83
N GLU A 160 -7.68 -8.87 -8.68
CA GLU A 160 -8.82 -9.19 -9.53
C GLU A 160 -10.03 -9.44 -8.62
N LEU A 161 -10.77 -8.38 -8.28
CA LEU A 161 -11.89 -8.47 -7.33
C LEU A 161 -13.03 -9.34 -7.87
N ALA A 162 -13.38 -9.21 -9.14
CA ALA A 162 -14.45 -10.01 -9.75
C ALA A 162 -14.09 -11.51 -9.74
N GLY A 163 -12.85 -11.87 -10.04
CA GLY A 163 -12.36 -13.24 -9.95
C GLY A 163 -12.34 -13.77 -8.52
N ALA A 164 -11.92 -12.94 -7.56
CA ALA A 164 -11.95 -13.28 -6.15
C ALA A 164 -13.37 -13.47 -5.61
N TYR A 165 -14.30 -12.61 -6.05
CA TYR A 165 -15.73 -12.75 -5.73
C TYR A 165 -16.26 -14.12 -6.15
N ARG A 166 -16.02 -14.53 -7.40
CA ARG A 166 -16.45 -15.83 -7.92
C ARG A 166 -15.77 -17.00 -7.18
N LEU A 167 -14.47 -16.87 -6.90
CA LEU A 167 -13.70 -17.93 -6.23
C LEU A 167 -14.15 -18.17 -4.79
N TRP A 168 -14.50 -17.09 -4.07
CA TRP A 168 -14.82 -17.15 -2.64
C TRP A 168 -16.32 -17.07 -2.33
N GLY A 169 -17.18 -17.16 -3.35
CA GLY A 169 -18.63 -17.05 -3.17
C GLY A 169 -19.07 -15.69 -2.61
N GLY A 170 -18.44 -14.61 -3.08
CA GLY A 170 -18.72 -13.25 -2.65
C GLY A 170 -17.95 -12.85 -1.40
N GLY A 171 -18.34 -13.29 -0.25
CA GLY A 171 -17.63 -13.14 1.03
C GLY A 171 -17.15 -11.72 1.36
N ALA A 172 -15.84 -11.56 1.50
CA ALA A 172 -15.23 -10.27 1.86
C ALA A 172 -15.27 -9.25 0.71
N VAL A 173 -15.25 -9.72 -0.54
CA VAL A 173 -15.31 -8.85 -1.73
C VAL A 173 -16.71 -8.25 -1.86
N ALA A 174 -17.75 -9.05 -1.73
CA ALA A 174 -19.14 -8.56 -1.72
C ALA A 174 -19.36 -7.53 -0.61
N ALA A 175 -18.84 -7.80 0.59
CA ALA A 175 -18.94 -6.88 1.72
C ALA A 175 -18.19 -5.55 1.47
N LEU A 176 -17.02 -5.60 0.80
CA LEU A 176 -16.28 -4.39 0.42
C LEU A 176 -17.04 -3.58 -0.64
N MET A 177 -17.51 -4.23 -1.70
CA MET A 177 -18.08 -3.57 -2.88
C MET A 177 -19.57 -3.25 -2.73
N GLY A 178 -20.25 -3.90 -1.77
CA GLY A 178 -21.68 -3.74 -1.50
C GLY A 178 -22.57 -4.68 -2.31
N GLY A 179 -21.98 -5.60 -3.08
CA GLY A 179 -22.68 -6.58 -3.95
C GLY A 179 -21.74 -7.27 -4.92
N GLY A 180 -22.28 -8.02 -5.86
CA GLY A 180 -21.56 -8.75 -6.88
C GLY A 180 -21.16 -7.92 -8.10
N PRO A 181 -20.21 -8.42 -8.92
CA PRO A 181 -19.76 -7.71 -10.12
C PRO A 181 -20.83 -7.59 -11.20
N GLU A 182 -21.78 -8.51 -11.25
CA GLU A 182 -22.91 -8.46 -12.19
C GLU A 182 -23.97 -7.42 -11.75
N GLU A 183 -24.08 -7.15 -10.45
CA GLU A 183 -25.02 -6.18 -9.87
C GLU A 183 -24.45 -4.75 -9.90
N LEU A 184 -23.14 -4.62 -9.72
CA LEU A 184 -22.43 -3.35 -9.51
C LEU A 184 -21.19 -3.23 -10.40
N PRO A 185 -21.33 -3.45 -11.74
CA PRO A 185 -20.18 -3.52 -12.65
C PRO A 185 -19.34 -2.24 -12.64
N GLU A 186 -19.97 -1.07 -12.47
CA GLU A 186 -19.30 0.23 -12.39
C GLU A 186 -18.38 0.37 -11.20
N ARG A 187 -18.74 -0.23 -10.04
CA ARG A 187 -17.87 -0.23 -8.86
C ARG A 187 -16.63 -1.10 -9.08
N TYR A 188 -16.81 -2.28 -9.68
CA TYR A 188 -15.70 -3.18 -10.00
C TYR A 188 -14.79 -2.57 -11.07
N ALA A 189 -15.34 -1.90 -12.08
CA ALA A 189 -14.53 -1.20 -13.09
C ALA A 189 -13.59 -0.14 -12.49
N VAL A 190 -13.98 0.47 -11.37
CA VAL A 190 -13.22 1.53 -10.70
C VAL A 190 -12.42 1.00 -9.50
N GLY A 191 -12.92 -0.01 -8.81
CA GLY A 191 -12.30 -0.56 -7.58
C GLY A 191 -11.32 -1.70 -7.83
N ASP A 192 -11.35 -2.34 -8.99
CA ASP A 192 -10.50 -3.50 -9.32
C ASP A 192 -9.20 -3.06 -10.00
N PRO A 193 -8.02 -3.22 -9.36
CA PRO A 193 -6.75 -2.82 -9.95
C PRO A 193 -6.45 -3.44 -11.32
N LEU A 194 -6.94 -4.66 -11.57
CA LEU A 194 -6.75 -5.32 -12.87
C LEU A 194 -7.44 -4.57 -14.02
N GLY A 195 -8.58 -3.93 -13.75
CA GLY A 195 -9.29 -3.09 -14.72
C GLY A 195 -8.62 -1.74 -15.01
N LEU A 196 -7.64 -1.35 -14.18
CA LEU A 196 -6.98 -0.05 -14.25
C LEU A 196 -5.53 -0.11 -14.78
N VAL A 197 -5.08 -1.26 -15.29
CA VAL A 197 -3.71 -1.41 -15.81
C VAL A 197 -3.49 -0.62 -17.12
N PRO A 198 -2.24 -0.22 -17.39
CA PRO A 198 -1.07 -0.27 -16.53
C PRO A 198 -1.01 0.92 -15.58
N PRO A 199 -0.46 0.75 -14.36
CA PRO A 199 -0.08 1.89 -13.52
C PRO A 199 1.06 2.70 -14.18
N SER A 200 1.17 3.98 -13.84
CA SER A 200 2.18 4.89 -14.41
C SER A 200 3.57 4.77 -13.75
N MET A 201 3.76 3.84 -12.81
CA MET A 201 5.00 3.60 -12.09
C MET A 201 5.31 2.10 -12.01
N PRO A 202 6.58 1.72 -11.72
CA PRO A 202 6.96 0.32 -11.50
C PRO A 202 6.18 -0.31 -10.34
N VAL A 203 5.80 -1.57 -10.52
CA VAL A 203 5.12 -2.40 -9.52
C VAL A 203 6.01 -3.56 -9.10
N LEU A 204 6.16 -3.75 -7.80
CA LEU A 204 6.74 -4.94 -7.21
C LEU A 204 5.66 -5.78 -6.55
N LEU A 205 5.50 -7.00 -7.02
CA LEU A 205 4.65 -8.02 -6.42
C LEU A 205 5.52 -9.03 -5.67
N VAL A 206 5.16 -9.34 -4.43
CA VAL A 206 5.82 -10.41 -3.66
C VAL A 206 4.76 -11.37 -3.16
N HIS A 207 4.87 -12.65 -3.51
CA HIS A 207 3.82 -13.61 -3.18
C HIS A 207 4.39 -15.00 -2.91
N GLY A 208 3.83 -15.69 -1.92
CA GLY A 208 4.19 -17.06 -1.61
C GLY A 208 3.53 -18.05 -2.56
N THR A 209 4.30 -19.01 -3.11
CA THR A 209 3.76 -20.03 -4.02
C THR A 209 2.76 -20.97 -3.33
N LEU A 210 2.87 -21.13 -2.00
CA LEU A 210 2.00 -21.97 -1.18
C LEU A 210 1.05 -21.17 -0.28
N ASP A 211 0.74 -19.91 -0.64
CA ASP A 211 -0.22 -19.10 0.10
C ASP A 211 -1.63 -19.70 0.00
N GLN A 212 -2.16 -20.15 1.16
CA GLN A 212 -3.48 -20.79 1.26
C GLN A 212 -4.63 -19.80 1.48
N THR A 213 -4.31 -18.51 1.72
CA THR A 213 -5.29 -17.46 1.94
C THR A 213 -5.63 -16.72 0.65
N VAL A 214 -4.60 -16.30 -0.06
CA VAL A 214 -4.70 -15.62 -1.35
C VAL A 214 -3.81 -16.35 -2.36
N SER A 215 -4.40 -16.91 -3.40
CA SER A 215 -3.64 -17.65 -4.41
C SER A 215 -2.65 -16.75 -5.16
N VAL A 216 -1.42 -17.22 -5.35
CA VAL A 216 -0.37 -16.55 -6.15
C VAL A 216 -0.82 -16.26 -7.58
N ARG A 217 -1.87 -16.93 -8.08
CA ARG A 217 -2.46 -16.69 -9.41
C ARG A 217 -2.86 -15.22 -9.61
N PHE A 218 -3.30 -14.51 -8.54
CA PHE A 218 -3.66 -13.11 -8.62
C PHE A 218 -2.44 -12.24 -8.96
N SER A 219 -1.29 -12.50 -8.34
CA SER A 219 -0.04 -11.79 -8.67
C SER A 219 0.44 -12.11 -10.08
N ARG A 220 0.42 -13.39 -10.47
CA ARG A 220 0.80 -13.81 -11.83
C ARG A 220 -0.12 -13.19 -12.90
N GLY A 221 -1.43 -13.15 -12.64
CA GLY A 221 -2.42 -12.54 -13.53
C GLY A 221 -2.19 -11.05 -13.71
N TYR A 222 -2.03 -10.33 -12.60
CA TYR A 222 -1.80 -8.90 -12.60
C TYR A 222 -0.48 -8.52 -13.28
N GLN A 223 0.63 -9.24 -12.98
CA GLN A 223 1.92 -9.03 -13.64
C GLN A 223 1.79 -9.15 -15.17
N ARG A 224 1.18 -10.24 -15.65
CA ARG A 224 0.98 -10.45 -17.09
C ARG A 224 0.17 -9.30 -17.73
N ALA A 225 -0.91 -8.88 -17.06
CA ALA A 225 -1.77 -7.81 -17.57
C ALA A 225 -1.03 -6.46 -17.65
N VAL A 226 -0.28 -6.10 -16.60
CA VAL A 226 0.53 -4.86 -16.57
C VAL A 226 1.55 -4.88 -17.70
N ASN A 227 2.35 -5.96 -17.81
CA ASN A 227 3.42 -6.04 -18.80
C ASN A 227 2.86 -6.10 -20.24
N ALA A 228 1.74 -6.79 -20.46
CA ALA A 228 1.05 -6.83 -21.77
C ALA A 228 0.48 -5.47 -22.16
N SER A 229 0.18 -4.60 -21.20
CA SER A 229 -0.33 -3.24 -21.42
C SER A 229 0.78 -2.17 -21.50
N GLY A 230 2.05 -2.58 -21.57
CA GLY A 230 3.20 -1.68 -21.68
C GLY A 230 3.64 -1.05 -20.34
N GLY A 231 3.15 -1.54 -19.20
CA GLY A 231 3.64 -1.17 -17.87
C GLY A 231 4.81 -2.03 -17.41
N GLU A 232 5.28 -1.80 -16.19
CA GLU A 232 6.40 -2.52 -15.59
C GLU A 232 5.95 -3.18 -14.28
N ALA A 233 5.87 -4.50 -14.25
CA ALA A 233 5.58 -5.27 -13.04
C ALA A 233 6.57 -6.43 -12.89
N GLU A 234 7.27 -6.45 -11.76
CA GLU A 234 8.11 -7.56 -11.31
C GLU A 234 7.35 -8.40 -10.29
N LEU A 235 7.40 -9.71 -10.42
CA LEU A 235 6.89 -10.66 -9.43
C LEU A 235 8.04 -11.46 -8.83
N VAL A 236 8.15 -11.41 -7.50
CA VAL A 236 9.04 -12.29 -6.72
C VAL A 236 8.17 -13.32 -6.01
N GLU A 237 8.34 -14.56 -6.39
CA GLU A 237 7.68 -15.69 -5.75
C GLU A 237 8.55 -16.21 -4.60
N ILE A 238 7.93 -16.50 -3.45
CA ILE A 238 8.59 -17.05 -2.27
C ILE A 238 8.13 -18.49 -2.10
N ASP A 239 9.06 -19.41 -2.26
CA ASP A 239 8.75 -20.83 -2.16
C ASP A 239 8.65 -21.34 -0.73
N GLY A 240 7.86 -22.40 -0.56
CA GLY A 240 7.72 -23.13 0.68
C GLY A 240 7.06 -22.34 1.80
N PRO A 241 7.26 -22.79 3.07
CA PRO A 241 6.61 -22.18 4.25
C PRO A 241 6.97 -20.71 4.48
N ALA A 242 8.13 -20.26 4.01
CA ALA A 242 8.56 -18.86 4.07
C ALA A 242 7.65 -17.91 3.28
N GLY A 243 6.88 -18.43 2.32
CA GLY A 243 5.87 -17.73 1.52
C GLY A 243 4.44 -17.81 2.09
N SER A 244 4.25 -18.27 3.33
CA SER A 244 2.91 -18.29 3.93
C SER A 244 2.32 -16.87 4.03
N HIS A 245 1.00 -16.74 3.98
CA HIS A 245 0.32 -15.43 3.91
C HIS A 245 0.81 -14.41 4.94
N ARG A 246 0.96 -14.83 6.18
CA ARG A 246 1.40 -13.95 7.28
C ARG A 246 2.90 -13.70 7.33
N SER A 247 3.72 -14.51 6.68
CA SER A 247 5.18 -14.31 6.65
C SER A 247 5.58 -13.06 5.87
N HIS A 248 4.71 -12.53 5.02
CA HIS A 248 4.94 -11.31 4.26
C HIS A 248 5.06 -10.05 5.14
N ILE A 249 4.52 -10.08 6.36
CA ILE A 249 4.63 -8.99 7.34
C ILE A 249 5.66 -9.25 8.45
N ASP A 250 6.48 -10.30 8.31
CA ASP A 250 7.65 -10.53 9.18
C ASP A 250 8.85 -9.73 8.66
N PRO A 251 9.40 -8.77 9.43
CA PRO A 251 10.56 -7.99 9.00
C PRO A 251 11.85 -8.80 8.84
N ARG A 252 11.86 -10.06 9.26
CA ARG A 252 12.99 -11.01 9.09
C ARG A 252 12.72 -12.03 7.99
N GLY A 253 11.53 -12.00 7.39
CA GLY A 253 11.10 -12.96 6.38
C GLY A 253 11.69 -12.71 4.99
N ALA A 254 11.70 -13.76 4.16
CA ALA A 254 12.19 -13.71 2.78
C ALA A 254 11.40 -12.69 1.94
N ALA A 255 10.10 -12.59 2.16
CA ALA A 255 9.26 -11.63 1.44
C ALA A 255 9.68 -10.17 1.72
N TRP A 256 10.00 -9.84 2.96
CA TRP A 256 10.51 -8.52 3.32
C TRP A 256 11.93 -8.27 2.78
N ALA A 257 12.79 -9.28 2.80
CA ALA A 257 14.11 -9.20 2.20
C ALA A 257 14.02 -8.88 0.69
N ALA A 258 13.09 -9.51 -0.03
CA ALA A 258 12.84 -9.24 -1.43
C ALA A 258 12.44 -7.78 -1.68
N VAL A 259 11.55 -7.22 -0.84
CA VAL A 259 11.15 -5.80 -0.89
C VAL A 259 12.35 -4.88 -0.65
N THR A 260 13.06 -5.08 0.47
CA THR A 260 14.14 -4.15 0.87
C THR A 260 15.35 -4.18 -0.07
N THR A 261 15.61 -5.28 -0.74
CA THR A 261 16.66 -5.37 -1.75
C THR A 261 16.34 -4.49 -2.95
N ARG A 262 15.08 -4.43 -3.37
CA ARG A 262 14.65 -3.60 -4.50
C ARG A 262 14.54 -2.12 -4.16
N LEU A 263 14.22 -1.80 -2.91
CA LEU A 263 14.29 -0.40 -2.44
C LEU A 263 15.72 0.14 -2.41
N ARG A 264 16.73 -0.67 -2.11
CA ARG A 264 18.15 -0.28 -2.15
C ARG A 264 18.64 -0.04 -3.57
N GLY A 265 18.12 -0.73 -4.54
CA GLY A 265 18.41 -0.55 -5.97
C GLY A 265 17.84 0.76 -6.53
N ALA A 266 16.80 1.30 -5.95
CA ALA A 266 16.23 2.60 -6.29
C ALA A 266 17.10 3.75 -5.72
N ARG A 267 18.35 3.86 -6.15
CA ARG A 267 19.18 5.04 -5.85
C ARG A 267 18.49 6.30 -6.38
N ALA A 268 18.57 7.37 -5.60
CA ALA A 268 18.11 8.70 -6.00
C ALA A 268 18.59 9.02 -7.43
N PRO A 269 17.77 9.68 -8.27
CA PRO A 269 18.28 10.26 -9.50
C PRO A 269 19.48 11.15 -9.14
N VAL A 270 20.58 10.95 -9.83
CA VAL A 270 21.76 11.82 -9.75
C VAL A 270 21.26 13.23 -10.02
N ALA A 271 21.55 14.16 -9.09
CA ALA A 271 21.24 15.56 -9.31
C ALA A 271 21.85 16.00 -10.64
N PRO A 272 21.16 16.79 -11.47
CA PRO A 272 21.76 17.32 -12.68
C PRO A 272 23.02 18.09 -12.29
N GLU A 273 24.13 17.80 -12.97
CA GLU A 273 25.37 18.57 -12.80
C GLU A 273 25.08 20.04 -13.04
N PRO A 274 25.63 20.95 -12.24
CA PRO A 274 25.47 22.36 -12.51
C PRO A 274 26.09 22.65 -13.89
N VAL A 275 25.26 23.23 -14.76
CA VAL A 275 25.72 23.73 -16.08
C VAL A 275 26.74 24.81 -15.79
N SER A 276 27.97 24.53 -16.18
CA SER A 276 29.12 25.45 -16.13
C SER A 276 28.97 26.59 -17.13
#